data_5a1f09ea3ad37297b7672324fdd9eaa9
#
_entry.id   5a1f09ea3ad37297b7672324fdd9eaa9
#
_cell.length_a   1.000
_cell.length_b   1.000
_cell.length_c   1.000
_cell.angle_alpha   90.00
_cell.angle_beta   90.00
_cell.angle_gamma   90.00
#
_symmetry.space_group_name_H-M   'P 1'
#
loop_
_entity.id
_entity.type
_entity.pdbx_description
1 polymer ?
#
loop_
_entity_poly.entity_id
_entity_poly.type
_entity_poly.pdbx_seq_one_letter_code
_entity_poly.pdbx_strand_id
1 'polypeptide(L)'
;GVNGLCGMRAVRGKYIRPLLDCSREEIDEYVAQNGIDYVDDETNFCTDYTRNYLRAELAELKKRFPSICKNMARLSQNAVEEEDFVNEFIPSVEAKDGEVRLNVCDLENDFVAKRLIVKAVNALGVTQDIESRHFPLVLALKGAQNGKMIELTHGICVHKDLDALVFTKDENLVKTSQTQFGVHDFDNFGASVQRSDREEYEAQKGKGALFVDGDQIGQNAVRSYRKDGDFLEHFGGGRT
;
A
#
# COMPACT_ATOMS: atom_id res chain seq x y z
N GLY A 1 -1.36 -7.05 13.97
CA GLY A 1 -2.66 -7.70 13.79
C GLY A 1 -2.53 -9.22 13.80
N VAL A 2 -3.63 -9.94 13.58
CA VAL A 2 -3.66 -11.42 13.59
C VAL A 2 -2.62 -12.02 12.63
N ASN A 3 -2.41 -11.42 11.47
CA ASN A 3 -1.39 -11.85 10.53
C ASN A 3 0.03 -11.94 11.14
N GLY A 4 0.36 -11.10 12.12
CA GLY A 4 1.63 -11.20 12.85
C GLY A 4 1.73 -12.43 13.74
N LEU A 5 0.60 -13.00 14.17
CA LEU A 5 0.54 -14.23 14.96
C LEU A 5 0.66 -15.50 14.11
N CYS A 6 0.40 -15.42 12.80
CA CYS A 6 0.53 -16.55 11.89
C CYS A 6 1.95 -17.10 11.79
N GLY A 7 2.94 -16.34 12.26
CA GLY A 7 4.33 -16.78 12.24
C GLY A 7 4.86 -16.97 10.82
N MET A 8 5.78 -17.92 10.69
CA MET A 8 6.42 -18.23 9.43
C MET A 8 5.64 -19.33 8.69
N ARG A 9 5.27 -19.08 7.43
CA ARG A 9 4.59 -20.06 6.60
C ARG A 9 5.58 -21.07 6.00
N ALA A 10 5.17 -22.33 5.87
CA ALA A 10 5.98 -23.39 5.24
C ALA A 10 6.34 -23.05 3.79
N VAL A 11 5.43 -22.38 3.08
CA VAL A 11 5.65 -21.91 1.70
C VAL A 11 5.36 -20.40 1.64
N ARG A 12 6.29 -19.64 1.05
CA ARG A 12 6.11 -18.21 0.77
C ARG A 12 6.74 -17.84 -0.57
N GLY A 13 5.91 -17.67 -1.58
CA GLY A 13 6.38 -17.46 -2.95
C GLY A 13 7.27 -18.63 -3.41
N LYS A 14 8.52 -18.35 -3.79
CA LYS A 14 9.49 -19.37 -4.23
C LYS A 14 10.24 -20.08 -3.09
N TYR A 15 10.03 -19.69 -1.86
CA TYR A 15 10.73 -20.27 -0.70
C TYR A 15 9.87 -21.34 -0.05
N ILE A 16 10.47 -22.52 0.18
CA ILE A 16 9.90 -23.62 0.98
C ILE A 16 10.75 -23.86 2.22
N ARG A 17 10.13 -24.29 3.31
CA ARG A 17 10.76 -24.54 4.61
C ARG A 17 10.38 -25.94 5.12
N PRO A 18 11.03 -26.98 4.61
CA PRO A 18 10.60 -28.37 4.91
C PRO A 18 10.81 -28.78 6.36
N LEU A 19 11.72 -28.12 7.09
CA LEU A 19 12.02 -28.44 8.51
C LEU A 19 11.23 -27.56 9.49
N LEU A 20 10.22 -26.81 9.04
CA LEU A 20 9.50 -25.88 9.90
C LEU A 20 8.74 -26.59 11.04
N ASP A 21 8.27 -27.80 10.78
CA ASP A 21 7.50 -28.61 11.74
C ASP A 21 8.40 -29.55 12.58
N CYS A 22 9.71 -29.55 12.34
CA CYS A 22 10.67 -30.32 13.12
C CYS A 22 11.17 -29.51 14.33
N SER A 23 11.21 -30.14 15.48
CA SER A 23 11.85 -29.55 16.66
C SER A 23 13.38 -29.51 16.51
N ARG A 24 14.05 -28.65 17.27
CA ARG A 24 15.52 -28.60 17.25
C ARG A 24 16.11 -29.93 17.75
N GLU A 25 15.49 -30.53 18.73
CA GLU A 25 15.89 -31.82 19.31
C GLU A 25 15.85 -32.93 18.27
N GLU A 26 14.77 -33.02 17.47
CA GLU A 26 14.65 -33.99 16.38
C GLU A 26 15.72 -33.78 15.29
N ILE A 27 16.03 -32.54 14.96
CA ILE A 27 17.07 -32.23 13.98
C ILE A 27 18.45 -32.62 14.51
N ASP A 28 18.78 -32.30 15.76
CA ASP A 28 20.05 -32.62 16.38
C ASP A 28 20.24 -34.15 16.50
N GLU A 29 19.16 -34.87 16.86
CA GLU A 29 19.18 -36.36 16.88
C GLU A 29 19.43 -36.96 15.49
N TYR A 30 18.75 -36.43 14.47
CA TYR A 30 18.94 -36.88 13.08
C TYR A 30 20.37 -36.64 12.60
N VAL A 31 20.94 -35.45 12.87
CA VAL A 31 22.32 -35.10 12.51
C VAL A 31 23.31 -36.07 13.20
N ALA A 32 23.12 -36.33 14.49
CA ALA A 32 23.99 -37.25 15.26
C ALA A 32 23.90 -38.72 14.74
N GLN A 33 22.68 -39.21 14.47
CA GLN A 33 22.47 -40.58 13.97
C GLN A 33 23.07 -40.79 12.58
N ASN A 34 23.07 -39.78 11.72
CA ASN A 34 23.57 -39.86 10.35
C ASN A 34 25.03 -39.38 10.19
N GLY A 35 25.68 -38.96 11.25
CA GLY A 35 27.06 -38.45 11.23
C GLY A 35 27.25 -37.28 10.28
N ILE A 36 26.26 -36.35 10.25
CA ILE A 36 26.33 -35.20 9.36
C ILE A 36 27.23 -34.13 10.00
N ASP A 37 28.29 -33.77 9.28
CA ASP A 37 29.16 -32.67 9.70
C ASP A 37 28.45 -31.33 9.52
N TYR A 38 28.53 -30.46 10.53
CA TYR A 38 28.01 -29.11 10.48
C TYR A 38 28.97 -28.13 11.18
N VAL A 39 28.83 -26.87 10.85
CA VAL A 39 29.62 -25.78 11.46
C VAL A 39 28.68 -24.94 12.29
N ASP A 40 29.06 -24.72 13.54
CA ASP A 40 28.39 -23.74 14.40
C ASP A 40 28.86 -22.32 14.06
N ASP A 41 27.93 -21.44 13.78
CA ASP A 41 28.20 -20.02 13.63
C ASP A 41 28.36 -19.39 15.01
N GLU A 42 29.54 -18.86 15.31
CA GLU A 42 29.85 -18.21 16.60
C GLU A 42 28.89 -17.09 16.94
N THR A 43 28.31 -16.43 15.95
CA THR A 43 27.32 -15.35 16.16
C THR A 43 26.03 -15.86 16.80
N ASN A 44 25.73 -17.16 16.73
CA ASN A 44 24.55 -17.76 17.38
C ASN A 44 24.59 -17.69 18.90
N PHE A 45 25.77 -17.53 19.50
CA PHE A 45 25.97 -17.45 20.95
C PHE A 45 26.01 -16.01 21.45
N CYS A 46 26.04 -15.01 20.56
CA CYS A 46 26.05 -13.60 20.92
C CYS A 46 24.63 -13.11 21.25
N THR A 47 24.41 -12.70 22.50
CA THR A 47 23.10 -12.19 22.99
C THR A 47 22.82 -10.74 22.60
N ASP A 48 23.77 -10.04 21.95
CA ASP A 48 23.56 -8.68 21.43
C ASP A 48 22.50 -8.64 20.33
N TYR A 49 22.29 -9.78 19.67
CA TYR A 49 21.21 -9.90 18.69
C TYR A 49 19.89 -10.24 19.38
N THR A 50 18.86 -9.44 19.15
CA THR A 50 17.52 -9.61 19.70
C THR A 50 16.98 -11.04 19.54
N ARG A 51 17.26 -11.70 18.41
CA ARG A 51 16.85 -13.09 18.17
C ARG A 51 17.47 -14.06 19.17
N ASN A 52 18.75 -13.94 19.45
CA ASN A 52 19.46 -14.84 20.36
C ASN A 52 19.07 -14.57 21.82
N TYR A 53 18.90 -13.29 22.17
CA TYR A 53 18.35 -12.90 23.47
C TYR A 53 16.97 -13.56 23.68
N LEU A 54 16.04 -13.41 22.73
CA LEU A 54 14.71 -14.03 22.85
C LEU A 54 14.75 -15.56 22.91
N ARG A 55 15.72 -16.22 22.25
CA ARG A 55 15.91 -17.68 22.37
C ARG A 55 16.32 -18.08 23.78
N ALA A 56 17.24 -17.32 24.42
CA ALA A 56 17.68 -17.56 25.78
C ALA A 56 16.51 -17.40 26.78
N GLU A 57 15.77 -16.29 26.65
CA GLU A 57 14.57 -16.05 27.47
C GLU A 57 13.51 -17.15 27.32
N LEU A 58 13.29 -17.59 26.07
CA LEU A 58 12.35 -18.68 25.80
C LEU A 58 12.80 -20.01 26.43
N ALA A 59 14.10 -20.28 26.48
CA ALA A 59 14.64 -21.47 27.16
C ALA A 59 14.33 -21.45 28.65
N GLU A 60 14.46 -20.30 29.32
CA GLU A 60 14.08 -20.15 30.70
C GLU A 60 12.54 -20.28 30.94
N LEU A 61 11.75 -19.69 30.03
CA LEU A 61 10.29 -19.83 30.06
C LEU A 61 9.84 -21.29 29.91
N LYS A 62 10.50 -22.08 29.05
CA LYS A 62 10.22 -23.51 28.86
C LYS A 62 10.40 -24.31 30.14
N LYS A 63 11.40 -23.98 30.98
CA LYS A 63 11.59 -24.65 32.28
C LYS A 63 10.40 -24.48 33.20
N ARG A 64 9.81 -23.28 33.23
CA ARG A 64 8.64 -22.96 34.09
C ARG A 64 7.31 -23.36 33.44
N PHE A 65 7.22 -23.28 32.15
CA PHE A 65 6.03 -23.56 31.36
C PHE A 65 6.37 -24.54 30.19
N PRO A 66 6.50 -25.84 30.44
CA PRO A 66 6.96 -26.81 29.43
C PRO A 66 6.12 -26.83 28.15
N SER A 67 4.83 -26.50 28.24
CA SER A 67 3.92 -26.47 27.08
C SER A 67 3.90 -25.16 26.33
N ILE A 68 4.73 -24.15 26.68
CA ILE A 68 4.65 -22.81 26.07
C ILE A 68 4.80 -22.85 24.56
N CYS A 69 5.80 -23.55 24.05
CA CYS A 69 6.04 -23.65 22.59
C CYS A 69 4.89 -24.33 21.87
N LYS A 70 4.34 -25.43 22.46
CA LYS A 70 3.18 -26.12 21.89
C LYS A 70 1.94 -25.23 21.85
N ASN A 71 1.72 -24.45 22.91
CA ASN A 71 0.59 -23.52 22.97
C ASN A 71 0.76 -22.36 21.98
N MET A 72 1.99 -21.83 21.82
CA MET A 72 2.28 -20.79 20.81
C MET A 72 2.12 -21.32 19.38
N ALA A 73 2.59 -22.53 19.10
CA ALA A 73 2.40 -23.16 17.80
C ALA A 73 0.91 -23.34 17.47
N ARG A 74 0.11 -23.81 18.45
CA ARG A 74 -1.35 -23.93 18.27
C ARG A 74 -2.03 -22.59 18.06
N LEU A 75 -1.62 -21.55 18.80
CA LEU A 75 -2.14 -20.21 18.60
C LEU A 75 -1.82 -19.69 17.18
N SER A 76 -0.58 -19.92 16.72
CA SER A 76 -0.16 -19.57 15.36
C SER A 76 -0.98 -20.33 14.32
N GLN A 77 -1.23 -21.62 14.51
CA GLN A 77 -2.04 -22.41 13.59
C GLN A 77 -3.49 -21.89 13.52
N ASN A 78 -4.12 -21.63 14.65
CA ASN A 78 -5.47 -21.06 14.68
C ASN A 78 -5.51 -19.69 13.99
N ALA A 79 -4.49 -18.86 14.20
CA ALA A 79 -4.38 -17.56 13.53
C ALA A 79 -4.24 -17.69 12.00
N VAL A 80 -3.54 -18.73 11.54
CA VAL A 80 -3.43 -19.05 10.10
C VAL A 80 -4.80 -19.43 9.53
N GLU A 81 -5.51 -20.32 10.19
CA GLU A 81 -6.85 -20.78 9.76
C GLU A 81 -7.86 -19.63 9.71
N GLU A 82 -7.88 -18.78 10.75
CA GLU A 82 -8.72 -17.59 10.78
C GLU A 82 -8.35 -16.59 9.67
N GLU A 83 -7.06 -16.37 9.45
CA GLU A 83 -6.58 -15.44 8.42
C GLU A 83 -6.93 -15.95 7.01
N ASP A 84 -6.76 -17.25 6.75
CA ASP A 84 -7.07 -17.86 5.47
C ASP A 84 -8.59 -17.81 5.21
N PHE A 85 -9.41 -18.17 6.21
CA PHE A 85 -10.86 -18.04 6.14
C PHE A 85 -11.30 -16.61 5.82
N VAL A 86 -10.80 -15.63 6.55
CA VAL A 86 -11.16 -14.21 6.29
C VAL A 86 -10.73 -13.78 4.88
N ASN A 87 -9.56 -14.23 4.41
CA ASN A 87 -9.06 -13.86 3.09
C ASN A 87 -9.89 -14.42 1.93
N GLU A 88 -10.67 -15.49 2.13
CA GLU A 88 -11.63 -15.99 1.13
C GLU A 88 -12.77 -15.00 0.87
N PHE A 89 -13.14 -14.19 1.87
CA PHE A 89 -14.21 -13.18 1.75
C PHE A 89 -13.69 -11.79 1.34
N ILE A 90 -12.39 -11.55 1.38
CA ILE A 90 -11.81 -10.28 0.94
C ILE A 90 -11.52 -10.35 -0.56
N PRO A 91 -12.10 -9.47 -1.39
CA PRO A 91 -11.85 -9.47 -2.84
C PRO A 91 -10.36 -9.51 -3.19
N SER A 92 -10.04 -10.20 -4.28
CA SER A 92 -8.70 -10.11 -4.87
C SER A 92 -8.46 -8.70 -5.39
N VAL A 93 -7.23 -8.24 -5.28
CA VAL A 93 -6.81 -6.91 -5.73
C VAL A 93 -5.61 -7.10 -6.65
N GLU A 94 -5.72 -6.59 -7.85
CA GLU A 94 -4.69 -6.68 -8.87
C GLU A 94 -4.33 -5.28 -9.37
N ALA A 95 -3.06 -5.09 -9.68
CA ALA A 95 -2.60 -3.88 -10.34
C ALA A 95 -2.86 -3.99 -11.85
N LYS A 96 -3.44 -2.95 -12.44
CA LYS A 96 -3.60 -2.78 -13.89
C LYS A 96 -2.92 -1.50 -14.31
N ASP A 97 -2.07 -1.58 -15.31
CA ASP A 97 -1.33 -0.43 -15.83
C ASP A 97 -0.54 0.36 -14.76
N GLY A 98 -0.07 -0.35 -13.72
CA GLY A 98 0.69 0.25 -12.62
C GLY A 98 -0.16 0.92 -11.53
N GLU A 99 -1.48 0.81 -11.60
CA GLU A 99 -2.39 1.33 -10.58
C GLU A 99 -3.34 0.26 -10.01
N VAL A 100 -3.82 0.52 -8.80
CA VAL A 100 -4.87 -0.28 -8.14
C VAL A 100 -6.01 0.65 -7.76
N ARG A 101 -7.23 0.27 -8.13
CA ARG A 101 -8.45 1.03 -7.81
C ARG A 101 -9.29 0.27 -6.78
N LEU A 102 -9.62 0.92 -5.67
CA LEU A 102 -10.53 0.41 -4.65
C LEU A 102 -11.78 1.31 -4.62
N ASN A 103 -12.96 0.74 -4.82
CA ASN A 103 -14.19 1.51 -4.71
C ASN A 103 -14.45 1.93 -3.26
N VAL A 104 -14.93 3.14 -3.06
CA VAL A 104 -15.20 3.68 -1.72
C VAL A 104 -16.24 2.85 -0.97
N CYS A 105 -17.24 2.31 -1.67
CA CYS A 105 -18.25 1.43 -1.07
C CYS A 105 -17.66 0.15 -0.45
N ASP A 106 -16.55 -0.38 -1.02
CA ASP A 106 -15.88 -1.57 -0.48
C ASP A 106 -15.08 -1.25 0.80
N LEU A 107 -14.90 0.02 1.10
CA LEU A 107 -14.11 0.52 2.24
C LEU A 107 -14.99 0.99 3.42
N GLU A 108 -16.27 0.67 3.44
CA GLU A 108 -17.17 1.08 4.54
C GLU A 108 -16.82 0.38 5.86
N ASN A 109 -16.53 -0.90 5.81
CA ASN A 109 -16.09 -1.65 6.97
C ASN A 109 -14.58 -1.48 7.18
N ASP A 110 -14.19 -0.90 8.31
CA ASP A 110 -12.78 -0.61 8.64
C ASP A 110 -11.87 -1.84 8.62
N PHE A 111 -12.36 -3.00 9.01
CA PHE A 111 -11.59 -4.24 8.99
C PHE A 111 -11.28 -4.69 7.57
N VAL A 112 -12.30 -4.68 6.70
CA VAL A 112 -12.18 -5.00 5.27
C VAL A 112 -11.30 -3.97 4.57
N ALA A 113 -11.55 -2.69 4.82
CA ALA A 113 -10.80 -1.58 4.24
C ALA A 113 -9.29 -1.68 4.50
N LYS A 114 -8.87 -1.95 5.75
CA LYS A 114 -7.46 -2.14 6.09
C LYS A 114 -6.83 -3.29 5.32
N ARG A 115 -7.54 -4.39 5.10
CA ARG A 115 -7.05 -5.53 4.33
C ARG A 115 -6.95 -5.21 2.84
N LEU A 116 -7.95 -4.53 2.28
CA LEU A 116 -7.92 -4.08 0.89
C LEU A 116 -6.77 -3.10 0.63
N ILE A 117 -6.53 -2.15 1.53
CA ILE A 117 -5.39 -1.22 1.44
C ILE A 117 -4.06 -2.00 1.42
N VAL A 118 -3.89 -2.97 2.32
CA VAL A 118 -2.67 -3.81 2.33
C VAL A 118 -2.53 -4.61 1.03
N LYS A 119 -3.64 -5.21 0.54
CA LYS A 119 -3.63 -5.94 -0.74
C LYS A 119 -3.27 -5.02 -1.91
N ALA A 120 -3.80 -3.79 -1.93
CA ALA A 120 -3.50 -2.81 -2.97
C ALA A 120 -2.01 -2.43 -3.00
N VAL A 121 -1.44 -2.14 -1.83
CA VAL A 121 -0.01 -1.81 -1.72
C VAL A 121 0.87 -3.01 -2.10
N ASN A 122 0.48 -4.22 -1.68
CA ASN A 122 1.20 -5.45 -2.06
C ASN A 122 1.14 -5.72 -3.57
N ALA A 123 0.01 -5.45 -4.23
CA ALA A 123 -0.14 -5.59 -5.67
C ALA A 123 0.78 -4.65 -6.45
N LEU A 124 1.15 -3.50 -5.86
CA LEU A 124 2.16 -2.56 -6.38
C LEU A 124 3.60 -2.95 -6.00
N GLY A 125 3.81 -4.13 -5.41
CA GLY A 125 5.13 -4.67 -5.10
C GLY A 125 5.75 -4.17 -3.77
N VAL A 126 4.99 -3.51 -2.91
CA VAL A 126 5.43 -3.10 -1.57
C VAL A 126 4.81 -4.01 -0.52
N THR A 127 5.62 -4.83 0.15
CA THR A 127 5.17 -5.86 1.10
C THR A 127 5.52 -5.55 2.55
N GLN A 128 6.16 -4.40 2.81
CA GLN A 128 6.66 -4.01 4.14
C GLN A 128 6.29 -2.55 4.43
N ASP A 129 6.42 -2.16 5.70
CA ASP A 129 6.34 -0.78 6.19
C ASP A 129 4.98 -0.08 6.04
N ILE A 130 3.88 -0.84 5.81
CA ILE A 130 2.53 -0.31 6.00
C ILE A 130 2.15 -0.42 7.47
N GLU A 131 2.16 0.72 8.15
CA GLU A 131 1.89 0.83 9.58
C GLU A 131 0.45 1.27 9.85
N SER A 132 0.03 1.08 11.11
CA SER A 132 -1.31 1.45 11.57
C SER A 132 -1.68 2.91 11.33
N ARG A 133 -0.69 3.81 11.32
CA ARG A 133 -0.88 5.26 11.06
C ARG A 133 -1.29 5.57 9.62
N HIS A 134 -0.99 4.69 8.65
CA HIS A 134 -1.32 4.93 7.25
C HIS A 134 -2.81 4.71 6.96
N PHE A 135 -3.48 3.79 7.67
CA PHE A 135 -4.89 3.49 7.41
C PHE A 135 -5.82 4.68 7.60
N PRO A 136 -5.76 5.45 8.71
CA PRO A 136 -6.61 6.63 8.88
C PRO A 136 -6.39 7.69 7.78
N LEU A 137 -5.15 7.86 7.32
CA LEU A 137 -4.82 8.82 6.26
C LEU A 137 -5.50 8.42 4.94
N VAL A 138 -5.39 7.14 4.55
CA VAL A 138 -6.05 6.64 3.35
C VAL A 138 -7.58 6.71 3.47
N LEU A 139 -8.13 6.30 4.62
CA LEU A 139 -9.58 6.31 4.83
C LEU A 139 -10.18 7.73 4.86
N ALA A 140 -9.40 8.73 5.28
CA ALA A 140 -9.84 10.12 5.23
C ALA A 140 -10.08 10.61 3.79
N LEU A 141 -9.43 10.01 2.79
CA LEU A 141 -9.66 10.36 1.38
C LEU A 141 -11.05 9.97 0.89
N LYS A 142 -11.77 9.07 1.55
CA LYS A 142 -13.14 8.69 1.13
C LYS A 142 -14.07 9.89 1.01
N GLY A 143 -13.99 10.82 1.96
CA GLY A 143 -14.77 12.05 1.98
C GLY A 143 -14.06 13.28 1.39
N ALA A 144 -12.87 13.13 0.84
CA ALA A 144 -12.11 14.23 0.30
C ALA A 144 -12.62 14.64 -1.11
N GLN A 145 -12.21 15.82 -1.56
CA GLN A 145 -12.44 16.26 -2.94
C GLN A 145 -11.66 15.38 -3.91
N ASN A 146 -12.18 15.24 -5.14
CA ASN A 146 -11.50 14.56 -6.23
C ASN A 146 -10.12 15.19 -6.49
N GLY A 147 -9.13 14.34 -6.73
CA GLY A 147 -7.75 14.76 -6.93
C GLY A 147 -6.96 15.02 -5.63
N LYS A 148 -7.59 14.99 -4.45
CA LYS A 148 -6.85 15.01 -3.18
C LYS A 148 -5.97 13.77 -3.09
N MET A 149 -4.69 13.98 -2.81
CA MET A 149 -3.66 12.94 -2.80
C MET A 149 -2.89 12.94 -1.48
N ILE A 150 -2.44 11.77 -1.10
CA ILE A 150 -1.48 11.56 -0.01
C ILE A 150 -0.36 10.65 -0.51
N GLU A 151 0.81 10.84 0.04
CA GLU A 151 1.94 9.94 -0.14
C GLU A 151 2.08 9.04 1.09
N LEU A 152 2.28 7.75 0.83
CA LEU A 152 2.60 6.75 1.83
C LEU A 152 4.10 6.43 1.79
N THR A 153 4.49 5.30 2.32
CA THR A 153 5.87 4.81 2.27
C THR A 153 6.21 4.22 0.88
N HIS A 154 7.50 4.16 0.55
CA HIS A 154 8.05 3.54 -0.68
C HIS A 154 7.51 4.13 -1.98
N GLY A 155 7.17 5.42 -2.01
CA GLY A 155 6.68 6.10 -3.21
C GLY A 155 5.26 5.66 -3.61
N ILE A 156 4.50 5.05 -2.70
CA ILE A 156 3.08 4.79 -2.93
C ILE A 156 2.31 6.09 -2.72
N CYS A 157 1.60 6.49 -3.74
CA CYS A 157 0.66 7.60 -3.67
C CYS A 157 -0.78 7.09 -3.76
N VAL A 158 -1.67 7.72 -3.01
CA VAL A 158 -3.10 7.40 -3.02
C VAL A 158 -3.87 8.68 -3.29
N HIS A 159 -4.73 8.66 -4.30
CA HIS A 159 -5.58 9.81 -4.58
C HIS A 159 -7.04 9.43 -4.71
N LYS A 160 -7.91 10.40 -4.47
CA LYS A 160 -9.36 10.27 -4.66
C LYS A 160 -9.71 10.53 -6.11
N ASP A 161 -10.40 9.58 -6.75
CA ASP A 161 -10.92 9.72 -8.10
C ASP A 161 -12.38 9.24 -8.13
N LEU A 162 -13.30 10.19 -8.17
CA LEU A 162 -14.75 9.94 -8.09
C LEU A 162 -15.11 9.03 -6.90
N ASP A 163 -15.59 7.84 -7.17
CA ASP A 163 -16.02 6.85 -6.18
C ASP A 163 -14.93 5.80 -5.85
N ALA A 164 -13.67 6.08 -6.22
CA ALA A 164 -12.54 5.19 -5.95
C ALA A 164 -11.37 5.89 -5.25
N LEU A 165 -10.57 5.10 -4.55
CA LEU A 165 -9.22 5.44 -4.14
C LEU A 165 -8.25 4.72 -5.06
N VAL A 166 -7.39 5.46 -5.73
CA VAL A 166 -6.41 4.95 -6.68
C VAL A 166 -5.04 4.96 -6.06
N PHE A 167 -4.41 3.81 -6.03
CA PHE A 167 -3.06 3.59 -5.53
C PHE A 167 -2.11 3.44 -6.69
N THR A 168 -0.99 4.12 -6.65
CA THR A 168 0.06 4.03 -7.66
C THR A 168 1.42 4.04 -6.99
N LYS A 169 2.44 3.56 -7.68
CA LYS A 169 3.84 3.56 -7.23
C LYS A 169 4.72 4.38 -8.14
N ASP A 170 4.22 5.43 -8.71
CA ASP A 170 5.01 6.25 -9.63
C ASP A 170 5.27 7.63 -9.00
N GLU A 171 6.55 8.01 -8.95
CA GLU A 171 6.98 9.34 -8.53
C GLU A 171 6.47 10.45 -9.50
N ASN A 172 6.06 10.07 -10.70
CA ASN A 172 5.55 10.96 -11.75
C ASN A 172 4.03 10.94 -11.90
N LEU A 173 3.29 10.70 -10.83
CA LEU A 173 1.82 10.67 -10.82
C LEU A 173 1.16 11.89 -11.41
N VAL A 174 1.75 13.06 -11.19
CA VAL A 174 1.28 14.30 -11.78
C VAL A 174 2.04 14.55 -13.07
N LYS A 175 1.50 14.06 -14.18
CA LYS A 175 2.03 14.41 -15.49
C LYS A 175 1.84 15.91 -15.71
N THR A 176 2.95 16.57 -15.97
CA THR A 176 2.98 18.02 -16.17
C THR A 176 3.45 18.28 -17.60
N SER A 177 2.63 18.94 -18.38
CA SER A 177 3.05 19.48 -19.67
C SER A 177 3.64 20.87 -19.46
N GLN A 178 4.81 21.10 -19.98
CA GLN A 178 5.47 22.43 -19.93
C GLN A 178 4.92 23.45 -20.94
N THR A 179 4.12 22.99 -21.90
CA THR A 179 3.47 23.86 -22.87
C THR A 179 2.12 24.34 -22.38
N GLN A 180 1.86 25.64 -22.47
CA GLN A 180 0.58 26.23 -22.04
C GLN A 180 -0.54 25.97 -23.04
N PHE A 181 -0.20 25.95 -24.32
CA PHE A 181 -1.17 25.81 -25.42
C PHE A 181 -0.92 24.53 -26.21
N GLY A 182 -1.97 23.92 -26.67
CA GLY A 182 -1.92 22.69 -27.46
C GLY A 182 -2.81 21.58 -26.93
N VAL A 183 -2.62 20.39 -27.46
CA VAL A 183 -3.28 19.18 -27.00
C VAL A 183 -2.38 18.51 -25.97
N HIS A 184 -2.94 18.18 -24.83
CA HIS A 184 -2.28 17.50 -23.74
C HIS A 184 -2.98 16.17 -23.48
N ASP A 185 -2.32 15.07 -23.80
CA ASP A 185 -2.82 13.73 -23.53
C ASP A 185 -2.20 13.19 -22.26
N PHE A 186 -3.06 12.81 -21.33
CA PHE A 186 -2.74 12.11 -20.12
C PHE A 186 -3.40 10.74 -20.14
N ASP A 187 -2.91 9.78 -19.39
CA ASP A 187 -3.42 8.40 -19.43
C ASP A 187 -4.91 8.30 -19.07
N ASN A 188 -5.40 9.24 -18.28
CA ASN A 188 -6.77 9.25 -17.74
C ASN A 188 -7.67 10.30 -18.41
N PHE A 189 -7.12 11.28 -19.10
CA PHE A 189 -7.90 12.27 -19.85
C PHE A 189 -7.04 13.03 -20.87
N GLY A 190 -7.69 13.57 -21.91
CA GLY A 190 -7.07 14.53 -22.82
C GLY A 190 -7.59 15.94 -22.54
N ALA A 191 -6.73 16.93 -22.62
CA ALA A 191 -7.10 18.33 -22.52
C ALA A 191 -6.55 19.12 -23.71
N SER A 192 -7.34 20.02 -24.25
CA SER A 192 -6.91 20.98 -25.27
C SER A 192 -6.97 22.38 -24.69
N VAL A 193 -5.85 23.09 -24.74
CA VAL A 193 -5.75 24.47 -24.27
C VAL A 193 -5.48 25.36 -25.45
N GLN A 194 -6.39 26.30 -25.72
CA GLN A 194 -6.29 27.23 -26.83
C GLN A 194 -6.67 28.65 -26.40
N ARG A 195 -6.20 29.63 -27.14
CA ARG A 195 -6.68 31.02 -26.94
C ARG A 195 -8.09 31.12 -27.53
N SER A 196 -8.95 31.81 -26.76
CA SER A 196 -10.34 32.06 -27.09
C SER A 196 -10.65 33.55 -26.98
N ASP A 197 -11.66 33.98 -27.66
CA ASP A 197 -12.18 35.32 -27.56
C ASP A 197 -13.52 35.35 -26.80
N ARG A 198 -14.08 36.55 -26.63
CA ARG A 198 -15.31 36.73 -25.89
C ARG A 198 -16.52 36.13 -26.60
N GLU A 199 -16.54 36.04 -27.92
CA GLU A 199 -17.66 35.47 -28.69
C GLU A 199 -17.71 33.95 -28.48
N GLU A 200 -16.55 33.30 -28.51
CA GLU A 200 -16.40 31.87 -28.26
C GLU A 200 -16.72 31.51 -26.79
N TYR A 201 -16.31 32.38 -25.83
CA TYR A 201 -16.70 32.25 -24.44
C TYR A 201 -18.23 32.22 -24.27
N GLU A 202 -18.95 33.20 -24.84
CA GLU A 202 -20.41 33.24 -24.66
C GLU A 202 -21.10 32.07 -25.39
N ALA A 203 -20.54 31.55 -26.47
CA ALA A 203 -21.07 30.41 -27.23
C ALA A 203 -20.89 29.07 -26.46
N GLN A 204 -19.81 28.93 -25.71
CA GLN A 204 -19.42 27.66 -25.05
C GLN A 204 -19.61 27.68 -23.53
N LYS A 205 -20.00 28.78 -22.94
CA LYS A 205 -20.26 28.93 -21.52
C LYS A 205 -21.27 27.87 -21.05
N GLY A 206 -20.84 27.06 -20.06
CA GLY A 206 -21.67 25.98 -19.50
C GLY A 206 -21.70 24.68 -20.32
N LYS A 207 -20.89 24.54 -21.39
CA LYS A 207 -20.81 23.34 -22.24
C LYS A 207 -19.57 22.50 -21.98
N GLY A 208 -19.01 22.55 -20.76
CA GLY A 208 -17.86 21.72 -20.38
C GLY A 208 -16.48 22.33 -20.69
N ALA A 209 -16.42 23.53 -21.29
CA ALA A 209 -15.17 24.26 -21.46
C ALA A 209 -14.92 25.16 -20.22
N LEU A 210 -13.68 25.16 -19.73
CA LEU A 210 -13.22 26.05 -18.69
C LEU A 210 -12.49 27.23 -19.31
N PHE A 211 -12.94 28.45 -19.00
CA PHE A 211 -12.31 29.69 -19.47
C PHE A 211 -11.58 30.35 -18.31
N VAL A 212 -10.35 30.73 -18.54
CA VAL A 212 -9.49 31.42 -17.58
C VAL A 212 -8.86 32.63 -18.20
N ASP A 213 -8.52 33.63 -17.38
CA ASP A 213 -7.84 34.83 -17.85
C ASP A 213 -6.42 34.50 -18.30
N GLY A 214 -6.17 34.66 -19.61
CA GLY A 214 -4.89 34.31 -20.22
C GLY A 214 -3.71 35.13 -19.69
N ASP A 215 -3.96 36.34 -19.20
CA ASP A 215 -2.91 37.20 -18.63
C ASP A 215 -2.51 36.75 -17.22
N GLN A 216 -3.38 35.98 -16.56
CA GLN A 216 -3.17 35.48 -15.20
C GLN A 216 -2.56 34.06 -15.19
N ILE A 217 -2.61 33.32 -16.27
CA ILE A 217 -2.07 31.96 -16.31
C ILE A 217 -0.54 31.94 -16.12
N GLY A 218 0.18 33.01 -16.51
CA GLY A 218 1.63 33.10 -16.39
C GLY A 218 2.36 31.94 -17.08
N GLN A 219 3.37 31.37 -16.41
CA GLN A 219 4.13 30.19 -16.89
C GLN A 219 3.58 28.89 -16.30
N ASN A 220 2.27 28.76 -16.12
CA ASN A 220 1.67 27.57 -15.54
C ASN A 220 1.64 26.40 -16.54
N ALA A 221 1.78 25.21 -16.02
CA ALA A 221 1.74 23.98 -16.80
C ALA A 221 0.39 23.26 -16.60
N VAL A 222 -0.05 22.52 -17.61
CA VAL A 222 -1.22 21.62 -17.49
C VAL A 222 -0.79 20.37 -16.76
N ARG A 223 -1.56 19.96 -15.75
CA ARG A 223 -1.28 18.79 -14.91
C ARG A 223 -2.48 17.85 -14.83
N SER A 224 -2.21 16.55 -14.70
CA SER A 224 -3.25 15.54 -14.61
C SER A 224 -3.98 15.52 -13.25
N TYR A 225 -3.34 16.00 -12.17
CA TYR A 225 -3.91 16.05 -10.84
C TYR A 225 -3.61 17.38 -10.14
N ARG A 226 -4.51 17.77 -9.23
CA ARG A 226 -4.35 18.94 -8.40
C ARG A 226 -3.30 18.67 -7.30
N LYS A 227 -2.42 19.65 -7.06
CA LYS A 227 -1.51 19.67 -5.91
C LYS A 227 -2.06 20.56 -4.81
N ASP A 228 -1.63 20.34 -3.55
CA ASP A 228 -1.97 21.22 -2.44
C ASP A 228 -1.44 22.64 -2.73
N GLY A 229 -2.32 23.63 -2.58
CA GLY A 229 -2.04 25.01 -2.93
C GLY A 229 -2.45 25.41 -4.35
N ASP A 230 -2.84 24.48 -5.20
CA ASP A 230 -3.41 24.81 -6.51
C ASP A 230 -4.80 25.48 -6.32
N PHE A 231 -4.98 26.59 -6.98
CA PHE A 231 -6.29 27.24 -7.09
C PHE A 231 -6.48 27.78 -8.50
N LEU A 232 -7.72 27.94 -8.88
CA LEU A 232 -8.13 28.51 -10.16
C LEU A 232 -8.99 29.74 -9.86
N GLU A 233 -8.61 30.88 -10.40
CA GLU A 233 -9.48 32.06 -10.38
C GLU A 233 -10.37 32.02 -11.63
N HIS A 234 -11.68 31.95 -11.40
CA HIS A 234 -12.64 32.01 -12.50
C HIS A 234 -12.63 33.36 -13.15
N PHE A 235 -12.91 33.40 -14.45
CA PHE A 235 -13.15 34.67 -15.16
C PHE A 235 -14.32 35.41 -14.49
N GLY A 236 -14.03 36.59 -13.95
CA GLY A 236 -15.00 37.39 -13.17
C GLY A 236 -14.84 37.35 -11.64
N GLY A 237 -13.80 36.66 -11.14
CA GLY A 237 -13.44 36.62 -9.71
C GLY A 237 -14.06 35.44 -8.97
N GLY A 238 -13.34 34.96 -7.98
CA GLY A 238 -13.67 33.82 -7.14
C GLY A 238 -12.58 32.74 -7.24
N ARG A 239 -12.22 32.13 -6.09
CA ARG A 239 -11.25 31.03 -6.02
C ARG A 239 -11.99 29.73 -5.75
N THR A 240 -11.66 28.66 -6.44
CA THR A 240 -12.11 27.29 -6.16
C THR A 240 -10.96 26.39 -5.79
#